data_5cd50a4dbbb38d1512ccc24daa1486f9
#
_entry.id   5cd50a4dbbb38d1512ccc24daa1486f9
#
_cell.length_a   1.000
_cell.length_b   1.000
_cell.length_c   1.000
_cell.angle_alpha   90.00
_cell.angle_beta   90.00
_cell.angle_gamma   90.00
#
_symmetry.space_group_name_H-M   'P 1'
#
loop_
_entity.id
_entity.type
_entity.pdbx_description
1 polymer ?
#
loop_
_entity_poly.entity_id
_entity_poly.type
_entity_poly.pdbx_seq_one_letter_code
_entity_poly.pdbx_strand_id
1 'polypeptide(L)'
;MLIPQPPLGKRRQQRLHSTAMRQVGQRARAATPGVVVGVISDTHGLLRPEAVAALAGVDVIVHAGDIGSAAVLEALRRIAPIIAVRGNNDRESWAASLPEIVKTDVGGIRLCVVHDIKRLGGDPASEGIDVVISGHSHRPSVERRARLLLLNPGSAGPRRFTLPVAVARLHVGPAGLRAEIVELGAPRPPAR
;
A
#
# COMPACT_ATOMS: atom_id res chain seq x y z
N MET A 1 23.04 13.75 -88.91
CA MET A 1 21.98 13.29 -88.05
C MET A 1 22.65 12.64 -86.87
N LEU A 2 22.84 13.47 -85.79
CA LEU A 2 23.57 13.09 -84.57
C LEU A 2 22.56 12.62 -83.53
N ILE A 3 22.78 11.46 -82.95
CA ILE A 3 22.05 10.92 -81.82
C ILE A 3 22.81 11.31 -80.56
N PRO A 4 22.24 11.98 -79.58
CA PRO A 4 22.89 12.31 -78.32
C PRO A 4 22.83 11.13 -77.31
N GLN A 5 24.00 10.84 -76.71
CA GLN A 5 24.14 9.89 -75.59
C GLN A 5 23.65 10.44 -74.27
N PRO A 6 23.13 9.60 -73.36
CA PRO A 6 22.71 10.06 -72.04
C PRO A 6 23.89 10.13 -71.05
N PRO A 7 23.85 11.00 -70.01
CA PRO A 7 24.97 11.15 -69.07
C PRO A 7 25.00 10.05 -68.02
N LEU A 8 26.22 9.56 -67.79
CA LEU A 8 26.64 8.67 -66.74
C LEU A 8 26.69 9.40 -65.39
N GLY A 9 26.21 8.75 -64.36
CA GLY A 9 26.78 8.94 -63.03
C GLY A 9 25.96 9.68 -62.01
N LYS A 10 25.13 8.98 -61.22
CA LYS A 10 24.84 9.29 -59.81
C LYS A 10 24.37 8.02 -59.09
N ARG A 11 25.27 7.05 -58.91
CA ARG A 11 25.06 5.89 -58.03
C ARG A 11 26.28 5.70 -57.15
N ARG A 12 26.47 6.54 -56.12
CA ARG A 12 27.41 6.29 -55.02
C ARG A 12 27.31 7.29 -53.89
N GLN A 13 26.12 7.48 -53.27
CA GLN A 13 26.04 8.24 -52.04
C GLN A 13 24.74 7.90 -51.21
N GLN A 14 24.35 6.65 -51.11
CA GLN A 14 23.22 6.25 -50.24
C GLN A 14 23.52 4.95 -49.48
N ARG A 15 24.68 4.82 -48.86
CA ARG A 15 24.95 3.69 -47.96
C ARG A 15 25.79 4.02 -46.74
N LEU A 16 25.69 5.23 -46.14
CA LEU A 16 26.44 5.56 -44.92
C LEU A 16 25.64 6.32 -43.86
N HIS A 17 24.30 6.28 -43.85
CA HIS A 17 23.50 6.98 -42.83
C HIS A 17 22.49 6.09 -42.11
N SER A 18 22.69 4.79 -42.03
CA SER A 18 21.72 3.87 -41.38
C SER A 18 22.27 3.05 -40.20
N THR A 19 23.40 3.45 -39.61
CA THR A 19 23.92 2.65 -38.47
C THR A 19 24.17 3.47 -37.20
N ALA A 20 23.73 4.71 -37.13
CA ALA A 20 23.98 5.57 -35.96
C ALA A 20 22.73 6.04 -35.20
N MET A 21 21.59 5.35 -35.33
CA MET A 21 20.35 5.75 -34.64
C MET A 21 19.62 4.61 -33.96
N ARG A 22 20.31 3.77 -33.20
CA ARG A 22 19.71 2.76 -32.33
C ARG A 22 20.50 2.54 -31.04
N GLN A 23 20.86 3.60 -30.34
CA GLN A 23 21.29 3.48 -28.93
C GLN A 23 20.99 4.79 -28.19
N VAL A 24 19.72 5.21 -28.16
CA VAL A 24 19.29 6.24 -27.22
C VAL A 24 18.21 5.60 -26.33
N GLY A 25 18.62 5.28 -25.12
CA GLY A 25 17.75 5.39 -23.96
C GLY A 25 16.97 4.18 -23.52
N GLN A 26 17.58 3.04 -23.30
CA GLN A 26 17.15 2.23 -22.14
C GLN A 26 17.90 2.77 -20.90
N ARG A 27 17.53 3.95 -20.46
CA ARG A 27 17.78 4.32 -19.06
C ARG A 27 16.97 3.33 -18.23
N ALA A 28 17.66 2.41 -17.55
CA ALA A 28 17.09 1.62 -16.49
C ALA A 28 16.28 2.59 -15.61
N ARG A 29 14.95 2.43 -15.57
CA ARG A 29 14.12 3.12 -14.56
C ARG A 29 14.71 2.67 -13.25
N ALA A 30 15.32 3.60 -12.52
CA ALA A 30 15.74 3.34 -11.15
C ALA A 30 14.53 2.71 -10.46
N ALA A 31 14.74 1.51 -9.91
CA ALA A 31 13.67 0.81 -9.20
C ALA A 31 13.16 1.75 -8.12
N THR A 32 11.91 2.17 -8.21
CA THR A 32 11.28 2.99 -7.16
C THR A 32 11.46 2.22 -5.85
N PRO A 33 12.05 2.82 -4.82
CA PRO A 33 12.15 2.16 -3.53
C PRO A 33 10.77 1.65 -3.12
N GLY A 34 10.69 0.42 -2.64
CA GLY A 34 9.42 -0.12 -2.14
C GLY A 34 8.92 0.70 -0.96
N VAL A 35 7.60 0.87 -0.86
CA VAL A 35 6.93 1.51 0.28
C VAL A 35 6.43 0.44 1.24
N VAL A 36 6.63 0.65 2.53
CA VAL A 36 6.11 -0.22 3.59
C VAL A 36 4.98 0.51 4.33
N VAL A 37 3.78 -0.03 4.23
CA VAL A 37 2.61 0.48 4.95
C VAL A 37 2.42 -0.35 6.22
N GLY A 38 2.47 0.30 7.39
CA GLY A 38 2.07 -0.31 8.65
C GLY A 38 0.55 -0.25 8.77
N VAL A 39 -0.08 -1.37 9.10
CA VAL A 39 -1.55 -1.46 9.21
C VAL A 39 -1.94 -1.89 10.62
N ILE A 40 -2.78 -1.10 11.26
CA ILE A 40 -3.25 -1.30 12.63
C ILE A 40 -4.76 -1.04 12.70
N SER A 41 -5.47 -1.71 13.59
CA SER A 41 -6.90 -1.52 13.81
C SER A 41 -7.31 -1.89 15.23
N ASP A 42 -8.49 -1.44 15.64
CA ASP A 42 -9.18 -1.90 16.85
C ASP A 42 -8.32 -1.75 18.12
N THR A 43 -7.65 -0.61 18.24
CA THR A 43 -6.81 -0.28 19.41
C THR A 43 -7.62 0.01 20.67
N HIS A 44 -8.86 0.51 20.52
CA HIS A 44 -9.77 0.82 21.65
C HIS A 44 -9.09 1.59 22.78
N GLY A 45 -8.26 2.59 22.44
CA GLY A 45 -7.52 3.42 23.37
C GLY A 45 -6.22 2.83 23.92
N LEU A 46 -5.92 1.56 23.60
CA LEU A 46 -4.70 0.87 24.02
C LEU A 46 -3.70 0.74 22.87
N LEU A 47 -2.63 1.53 22.90
CA LEU A 47 -1.49 1.34 21.99
C LEU A 47 -0.39 0.58 22.72
N ARG A 48 -0.19 -0.68 22.34
CA ARG A 48 0.81 -1.57 22.95
C ARG A 48 2.22 -1.19 22.50
N PRO A 49 3.23 -1.29 23.40
CA PRO A 49 4.63 -1.11 23.01
C PRO A 49 5.07 -2.05 21.88
N GLU A 50 4.56 -3.29 21.85
CA GLU A 50 4.84 -4.28 20.82
C GLU A 50 4.29 -3.85 19.46
N ALA A 51 3.13 -3.18 19.41
CA ALA A 51 2.58 -2.60 18.19
C ALA A 51 3.46 -1.45 17.68
N VAL A 52 3.93 -0.58 18.58
CA VAL A 52 4.87 0.50 18.23
C VAL A 52 6.16 -0.08 17.65
N ALA A 53 6.72 -1.10 18.28
CA ALA A 53 7.94 -1.77 17.79
C ALA A 53 7.72 -2.44 16.43
N ALA A 54 6.58 -3.12 16.23
CA ALA A 54 6.25 -3.77 14.97
C ALA A 54 6.00 -2.78 13.82
N LEU A 55 5.59 -1.55 14.13
CA LEU A 55 5.36 -0.47 13.16
C LEU A 55 6.60 0.42 12.94
N ALA A 56 7.70 0.17 13.64
CA ALA A 56 8.93 0.94 13.42
C ALA A 56 9.46 0.78 11.99
N GLY A 57 9.89 1.90 11.39
CA GLY A 57 10.49 1.93 10.05
C GLY A 57 9.50 1.71 8.90
N VAL A 58 8.19 1.89 9.11
CA VAL A 58 7.22 1.98 8.03
C VAL A 58 7.18 3.40 7.46
N ASP A 59 6.82 3.54 6.19
CA ASP A 59 6.76 4.84 5.51
C ASP A 59 5.46 5.57 5.80
N VAL A 60 4.37 4.84 6.05
CA VAL A 60 3.05 5.36 6.39
C VAL A 60 2.30 4.34 7.24
N ILE A 61 1.45 4.83 8.13
CA ILE A 61 0.57 3.99 8.95
C ILE A 61 -0.88 4.17 8.48
N VAL A 62 -1.60 3.04 8.36
CA VAL A 62 -3.05 3.01 8.16
C VAL A 62 -3.70 2.50 9.43
N HIS A 63 -4.61 3.28 10.01
CA HIS A 63 -5.47 2.83 11.12
C HIS A 63 -6.89 2.58 10.61
N ALA A 64 -7.34 1.34 10.64
CA ALA A 64 -8.63 0.92 10.08
C ALA A 64 -9.81 1.04 11.08
N GLY A 65 -9.76 2.03 11.98
CA GLY A 65 -10.88 2.39 12.87
C GLY A 65 -10.90 1.68 14.22
N ASP A 66 -11.88 2.05 15.06
CA ASP A 66 -11.99 1.69 16.48
C ASP A 66 -10.71 2.05 17.26
N ILE A 67 -10.33 3.30 17.09
CA ILE A 67 -9.10 3.89 17.62
C ILE A 67 -9.20 4.05 19.15
N GLY A 68 -10.33 4.60 19.63
CA GLY A 68 -10.70 4.73 21.02
C GLY A 68 -10.14 5.97 21.73
N SER A 69 -9.10 6.65 21.21
CA SER A 69 -8.67 7.96 21.73
C SER A 69 -7.78 8.72 20.76
N ALA A 70 -7.79 10.06 20.83
CA ALA A 70 -6.89 10.92 20.06
C ALA A 70 -5.41 10.64 20.38
N ALA A 71 -5.09 10.28 21.62
CA ALA A 71 -3.72 10.00 22.06
C ALA A 71 -3.08 8.83 21.28
N VAL A 72 -3.86 7.83 20.85
CA VAL A 72 -3.37 6.75 19.98
C VAL A 72 -2.89 7.30 18.64
N LEU A 73 -3.68 8.18 18.00
CA LEU A 73 -3.28 8.80 16.72
C LEU A 73 -2.03 9.67 16.88
N GLU A 74 -1.95 10.43 17.96
CA GLU A 74 -0.78 11.27 18.25
C GLU A 74 0.48 10.44 18.45
N ALA A 75 0.38 9.31 19.16
CA ALA A 75 1.50 8.41 19.36
C ALA A 75 1.94 7.75 18.04
N LEU A 76 1.00 7.32 17.20
CA LEU A 76 1.30 6.73 15.90
C LEU A 76 1.91 7.75 14.92
N ARG A 77 1.49 9.03 14.95
CA ARG A 77 2.07 10.11 14.14
C ARG A 77 3.55 10.37 14.42
N ARG A 78 4.03 10.02 15.63
CA ARG A 78 5.47 10.10 15.96
C ARG A 78 6.31 9.03 15.29
N ILE A 79 5.66 7.96 14.78
CA ILE A 79 6.33 6.87 14.07
C ILE A 79 6.38 7.19 12.57
N ALA A 80 5.23 7.49 11.95
CA ALA A 80 5.10 7.80 10.54
C ALA A 80 3.81 8.61 10.25
N PRO A 81 3.69 9.25 9.07
CA PRO A 81 2.42 9.81 8.60
C PRO A 81 1.28 8.81 8.72
N ILE A 82 0.08 9.27 9.08
CA ILE A 82 -1.06 8.39 9.34
C ILE A 82 -2.24 8.69 8.42
N ILE A 83 -2.85 7.63 7.89
CA ILE A 83 -4.14 7.59 7.24
C ILE A 83 -5.08 6.85 8.20
N ALA A 84 -6.19 7.47 8.61
CA ALA A 84 -7.11 6.85 9.56
C ALA A 84 -8.56 7.01 9.13
N VAL A 85 -9.36 5.98 9.41
CA VAL A 85 -10.81 6.03 9.29
C VAL A 85 -11.44 5.91 10.68
N ARG A 86 -12.67 6.40 10.81
CA ARG A 86 -13.46 6.26 12.02
C ARG A 86 -14.10 4.87 12.09
N GLY A 87 -13.98 4.20 13.23
CA GLY A 87 -14.73 2.98 13.54
C GLY A 87 -16.09 3.26 14.17
N ASN A 88 -16.86 2.22 14.45
CA ASN A 88 -18.19 2.36 15.04
C ASN A 88 -18.16 2.73 16.53
N ASN A 89 -17.04 2.52 17.21
CA ASN A 89 -16.83 2.90 18.60
C ASN A 89 -16.21 4.29 18.78
N ASP A 90 -15.71 4.93 17.70
CA ASP A 90 -15.10 6.26 17.73
C ASP A 90 -16.18 7.35 17.66
N ARG A 91 -16.86 7.62 18.79
CA ARG A 91 -18.04 8.50 18.87
C ARG A 91 -17.76 9.87 19.49
N GLU A 92 -16.60 10.05 20.11
CA GLU A 92 -16.22 11.29 20.76
C GLU A 92 -15.87 12.38 19.73
N SER A 93 -15.86 13.63 20.18
CA SER A 93 -15.67 14.82 19.34
C SER A 93 -14.37 14.81 18.53
N TRP A 94 -13.28 14.23 19.06
CA TRP A 94 -12.01 14.10 18.36
C TRP A 94 -12.10 13.25 17.07
N ALA A 95 -13.03 12.30 17.06
CA ALA A 95 -13.22 11.41 15.90
C ALA A 95 -14.17 11.99 14.83
N ALA A 96 -14.86 13.10 15.13
CA ALA A 96 -15.86 13.68 14.23
C ALA A 96 -15.26 14.11 12.88
N SER A 97 -13.98 14.50 12.86
CA SER A 97 -13.27 14.88 11.64
C SER A 97 -12.72 13.71 10.83
N LEU A 98 -12.74 12.49 11.38
CA LEU A 98 -12.25 11.32 10.67
C LEU A 98 -13.30 10.82 9.67
N PRO A 99 -12.91 10.55 8.42
CA PRO A 99 -13.80 9.95 7.43
C PRO A 99 -14.13 8.49 7.81
N GLU A 100 -15.26 7.99 7.32
CA GLU A 100 -15.64 6.57 7.46
C GLU A 100 -14.95 5.69 6.41
N ILE A 101 -14.63 6.27 5.25
CA ILE A 101 -13.94 5.60 4.14
C ILE A 101 -12.89 6.56 3.58
N VAL A 102 -11.70 6.05 3.32
CA VAL A 102 -10.62 6.76 2.61
C VAL A 102 -10.24 5.97 1.37
N LYS A 103 -10.20 6.63 0.22
CA LYS A 103 -9.59 6.10 -1.01
C LYS A 103 -8.39 6.99 -1.34
N THR A 104 -7.20 6.41 -1.44
CA THR A 104 -5.96 7.17 -1.64
C THR A 104 -4.91 6.32 -2.35
N ASP A 105 -3.90 6.98 -2.91
CA ASP A 105 -2.78 6.31 -3.57
C ASP A 105 -1.57 6.31 -2.65
N VAL A 106 -0.91 5.15 -2.51
CA VAL A 106 0.31 4.97 -1.72
C VAL A 106 1.28 4.08 -2.49
N GLY A 107 2.48 4.57 -2.75
CA GLY A 107 3.50 3.78 -3.45
C GLY A 107 3.12 3.32 -4.87
N GLY A 108 2.17 4.01 -5.50
CA GLY A 108 1.69 3.67 -6.86
C GLY A 108 0.56 2.64 -6.89
N ILE A 109 -0.02 2.29 -5.74
CA ILE A 109 -1.22 1.46 -5.63
C ILE A 109 -2.38 2.27 -5.03
N ARG A 110 -3.60 1.91 -5.38
CA ARG A 110 -4.82 2.51 -4.86
C ARG A 110 -5.36 1.72 -3.67
N LEU A 111 -5.38 2.37 -2.50
CA LEU A 111 -5.92 1.83 -1.25
C LEU A 111 -7.36 2.30 -1.04
N CYS A 112 -8.18 1.42 -0.49
CA CYS A 112 -9.45 1.77 0.15
C CYS A 112 -9.40 1.31 1.61
N VAL A 113 -9.62 2.24 2.54
CA VAL A 113 -9.64 1.95 3.98
C VAL A 113 -11.05 2.15 4.49
N VAL A 114 -11.59 1.18 5.19
CA VAL A 114 -12.92 1.19 5.80
C VAL A 114 -12.89 0.38 7.08
N HIS A 115 -13.58 0.80 8.13
CA HIS A 115 -13.57 0.01 9.37
C HIS A 115 -14.29 -1.34 9.21
N ASP A 116 -15.55 -1.33 8.78
CA ASP A 116 -16.31 -2.56 8.49
C ASP A 116 -16.45 -2.75 6.98
N ILE A 117 -15.86 -3.83 6.46
CA ILE A 117 -15.88 -4.16 5.03
C ILE A 117 -17.30 -4.32 4.47
N LYS A 118 -18.28 -4.69 5.32
CA LYS A 118 -19.68 -4.80 4.92
C LYS A 118 -20.33 -3.47 4.57
N ARG A 119 -19.74 -2.36 5.01
CA ARG A 119 -20.20 -1.01 4.67
C ARG A 119 -19.64 -0.49 3.35
N LEU A 120 -18.71 -1.22 2.75
CA LEU A 120 -18.19 -0.89 1.44
C LEU A 120 -19.22 -1.29 0.37
N GLY A 121 -19.84 -0.31 -0.26
CA GLY A 121 -20.76 -0.53 -1.38
C GLY A 121 -20.01 -0.80 -2.69
N GLY A 122 -20.67 -1.49 -3.64
CA GLY A 122 -20.12 -1.73 -4.96
C GLY A 122 -19.02 -2.79 -5.02
N ASP A 123 -18.30 -2.80 -6.13
CA ASP A 123 -17.14 -3.67 -6.35
C ASP A 123 -15.86 -2.83 -6.37
N PRO A 124 -15.00 -2.92 -5.33
CA PRO A 124 -13.75 -2.16 -5.27
C PRO A 124 -12.82 -2.40 -6.46
N ALA A 125 -12.85 -3.62 -7.03
CA ALA A 125 -12.01 -3.95 -8.18
C ALA A 125 -12.41 -3.17 -9.43
N SER A 126 -13.72 -2.92 -9.62
CA SER A 126 -14.22 -2.11 -10.74
C SER A 126 -13.85 -0.63 -10.62
N GLU A 127 -13.61 -0.15 -9.39
CA GLU A 127 -13.14 1.22 -9.11
C GLU A 127 -11.61 1.37 -9.19
N GLY A 128 -10.90 0.32 -9.57
CA GLY A 128 -9.44 0.34 -9.68
C GLY A 128 -8.71 0.25 -8.34
N ILE A 129 -9.38 -0.19 -7.27
CA ILE A 129 -8.76 -0.43 -5.98
C ILE A 129 -7.89 -1.69 -6.05
N ASP A 130 -6.65 -1.59 -5.55
CA ASP A 130 -5.71 -2.70 -5.48
C ASP A 130 -5.75 -3.39 -4.12
N VAL A 131 -6.00 -2.61 -3.04
CA VAL A 131 -6.04 -3.13 -1.67
C VAL A 131 -7.21 -2.51 -0.91
N VAL A 132 -8.02 -3.35 -0.27
CA VAL A 132 -9.00 -2.93 0.76
C VAL A 132 -8.43 -3.30 2.12
N ILE A 133 -8.32 -2.31 3.01
CA ILE A 133 -7.89 -2.48 4.40
C ILE A 133 -9.11 -2.29 5.29
N SER A 134 -9.37 -3.25 6.18
CA SER A 134 -10.48 -3.19 7.13
C SER A 134 -10.09 -3.70 8.52
N GLY A 135 -10.93 -3.42 9.52
CA GLY A 135 -10.81 -3.90 10.90
C GLY A 135 -12.08 -4.63 11.35
N HIS A 136 -12.66 -4.20 12.49
CA HIS A 136 -13.96 -4.57 13.04
C HIS A 136 -14.09 -6.02 13.47
N SER A 137 -13.69 -6.99 12.67
CA SER A 137 -13.82 -8.41 13.01
C SER A 137 -12.81 -8.88 14.05
N HIS A 138 -11.76 -8.11 14.32
CA HIS A 138 -10.59 -8.45 15.15
C HIS A 138 -9.83 -9.71 14.68
N ARG A 139 -10.17 -10.25 13.51
CA ARG A 139 -9.59 -11.47 12.96
C ARG A 139 -8.58 -11.13 11.88
N PRO A 140 -7.29 -11.39 12.11
CA PRO A 140 -6.27 -11.16 11.09
C PRO A 140 -6.56 -11.99 9.83
N SER A 141 -6.47 -11.36 8.67
CA SER A 141 -6.64 -12.06 7.40
C SER A 141 -5.97 -11.34 6.25
N VAL A 142 -5.45 -12.13 5.33
CA VAL A 142 -4.95 -11.68 4.03
C VAL A 142 -5.59 -12.56 2.98
N GLU A 143 -6.43 -11.98 2.15
CA GLU A 143 -7.15 -12.70 1.10
C GLU A 143 -6.92 -12.01 -0.24
N ARG A 144 -6.59 -12.78 -1.29
CA ARG A 144 -6.46 -12.27 -2.64
C ARG A 144 -7.62 -12.75 -3.50
N ARG A 145 -8.32 -11.81 -4.10
CA ARG A 145 -9.41 -12.05 -5.05
C ARG A 145 -9.03 -11.44 -6.39
N ALA A 146 -8.57 -12.25 -7.33
CA ALA A 146 -7.98 -11.79 -8.58
C ALA A 146 -6.87 -10.75 -8.32
N ARG A 147 -7.02 -9.49 -8.77
CA ARG A 147 -6.07 -8.41 -8.51
C ARG A 147 -6.24 -7.71 -7.16
N LEU A 148 -7.40 -7.86 -6.52
CA LEU A 148 -7.73 -7.19 -5.26
C LEU A 148 -7.14 -7.94 -4.08
N LEU A 149 -6.47 -7.22 -3.18
CA LEU A 149 -6.00 -7.73 -1.89
C LEU A 149 -6.94 -7.21 -0.79
N LEU A 150 -7.51 -8.12 0.01
CA LEU A 150 -8.25 -7.79 1.21
C LEU A 150 -7.35 -8.04 2.41
N LEU A 151 -7.14 -7.01 3.25
CA LEU A 151 -6.26 -7.05 4.40
C LEU A 151 -7.00 -6.60 5.66
N ASN A 152 -7.04 -7.47 6.64
CA ASN A 152 -7.43 -7.12 8.01
C ASN A 152 -6.24 -7.42 8.93
N PRO A 153 -5.68 -6.43 9.65
CA PRO A 153 -4.54 -6.64 10.52
C PRO A 153 -4.89 -7.42 11.80
N GLY A 154 -6.18 -7.62 12.09
CA GLY A 154 -6.68 -8.05 13.39
C GLY A 154 -6.88 -6.86 14.34
N SER A 155 -6.84 -7.11 15.63
CA SER A 155 -6.91 -6.08 16.69
C SER A 155 -5.56 -5.93 17.37
N ALA A 156 -5.10 -4.69 17.51
CA ALA A 156 -3.88 -4.36 18.25
C ALA A 156 -4.15 -3.93 19.71
N GLY A 157 -5.41 -3.76 20.07
CA GLY A 157 -5.86 -3.33 21.39
C GLY A 157 -6.07 -4.47 22.40
N PRO A 158 -7.09 -4.38 23.25
CA PRO A 158 -7.41 -5.43 24.21
C PRO A 158 -7.68 -6.77 23.51
N ARG A 159 -7.09 -7.84 24.05
CA ARG A 159 -7.32 -9.19 23.51
C ARG A 159 -8.79 -9.57 23.64
N ARG A 160 -9.39 -10.05 22.57
CA ARG A 160 -10.74 -10.57 22.56
C ARG A 160 -10.75 -12.07 22.29
N PHE A 161 -11.33 -12.83 23.20
CA PHE A 161 -11.41 -14.29 23.11
C PHE A 161 -10.02 -14.92 22.88
N THR A 162 -9.94 -15.87 21.97
CA THR A 162 -8.72 -16.58 21.56
C THR A 162 -8.03 -15.94 20.36
N LEU A 163 -8.53 -14.78 19.87
CA LEU A 163 -7.94 -14.12 18.71
C LEU A 163 -6.55 -13.56 19.04
N PRO A 164 -5.61 -13.63 18.10
CA PRO A 164 -4.29 -13.04 18.29
C PRO A 164 -4.39 -11.51 18.34
N VAL A 165 -3.52 -10.89 19.12
CA VAL A 165 -3.27 -9.46 19.04
C VAL A 165 -2.26 -9.25 17.92
N ALA A 166 -2.58 -8.42 16.93
CA ALA A 166 -1.77 -8.30 15.74
C ALA A 166 -1.82 -6.92 15.09
N VAL A 167 -0.82 -6.66 14.25
CA VAL A 167 -0.76 -5.60 13.23
C VAL A 167 -0.41 -6.25 11.90
N ALA A 168 -0.35 -5.48 10.82
CA ALA A 168 0.15 -5.98 9.55
C ALA A 168 1.18 -5.03 8.93
N ARG A 169 2.00 -5.55 8.02
CA ARG A 169 2.89 -4.79 7.14
C ARG A 169 2.53 -5.11 5.70
N LEU A 170 2.23 -4.08 4.91
CA LEU A 170 1.97 -4.21 3.48
C LEU A 170 3.17 -3.63 2.72
N HIS A 171 3.87 -4.48 2.01
CA HIS A 171 5.00 -4.12 1.17
C HIS A 171 4.51 -3.86 -0.25
N VAL A 172 4.78 -2.65 -0.74
CA VAL A 172 4.42 -2.18 -2.09
C VAL A 172 5.71 -1.93 -2.85
N GLY A 173 5.95 -2.62 -3.92
CA GLY A 173 7.19 -2.44 -4.67
C GLY A 173 7.20 -3.13 -6.04
N PRO A 174 8.35 -3.10 -6.75
CA PRO A 174 8.47 -3.70 -8.07
C PRO A 174 8.16 -5.20 -8.13
N ALA A 175 8.34 -5.90 -7.00
CA ALA A 175 7.98 -7.32 -6.86
C ALA A 175 6.47 -7.54 -6.63
N GLY A 176 5.66 -6.47 -6.62
CA GLY A 176 4.23 -6.51 -6.36
C GLY A 176 3.85 -6.21 -4.92
N LEU A 177 2.66 -6.68 -4.53
CA LEU A 177 2.07 -6.49 -3.21
C LEU A 177 2.28 -7.73 -2.35
N ARG A 178 2.85 -7.56 -1.15
CA ARG A 178 2.98 -8.60 -0.13
C ARG A 178 2.48 -8.07 1.21
N ALA A 179 1.49 -8.72 1.80
CA ALA A 179 1.03 -8.43 3.14
C ALA A 179 1.53 -9.50 4.11
N GLU A 180 1.85 -9.07 5.32
CA GLU A 180 2.35 -9.90 6.41
C GLU A 180 1.60 -9.54 7.69
N ILE A 181 0.99 -10.53 8.35
CA ILE A 181 0.44 -10.36 9.70
C ILE A 181 1.57 -10.53 10.72
N VAL A 182 1.66 -9.59 11.64
CA VAL A 182 2.64 -9.61 12.74
C VAL A 182 1.87 -9.79 14.05
N GLU A 183 1.91 -11.00 14.60
CA GLU A 183 1.31 -11.27 15.91
C GLU A 183 2.15 -10.63 17.02
N LEU A 184 1.48 -9.87 17.88
CA LEU A 184 2.11 -9.18 19.01
C LEU A 184 2.17 -10.11 20.23
N GLY A 185 3.38 -10.28 20.79
CA GLY A 185 3.61 -11.17 21.91
C GLY A 185 3.97 -12.61 21.53
N ALA A 186 4.12 -12.95 20.25
CA ALA A 186 4.83 -14.14 19.82
C ALA A 186 6.35 -13.92 19.91
N PRO A 187 7.14 -14.93 20.30
CA PRO A 187 8.60 -14.80 20.27
C PRO A 187 9.06 -14.52 18.85
N ARG A 188 9.82 -13.44 18.68
CA ARG A 188 10.42 -13.10 17.39
C ARG A 188 11.44 -14.19 17.04
N PRO A 189 11.36 -14.85 15.87
CA PRO A 189 12.42 -15.77 15.46
C PRO A 189 13.73 -14.98 15.36
N PRO A 190 14.89 -15.61 15.70
CA PRO A 190 16.18 -14.95 15.59
C PRO A 190 16.41 -14.46 14.16
N ALA A 191 16.94 -13.25 14.03
CA ALA A 191 17.35 -12.71 12.74
C ALA A 191 18.42 -13.63 12.13
N ARG A 192 18.18 -14.11 10.91
CA ARG A 192 19.18 -14.84 10.12
C ARG A 192 20.16 -13.88 9.47
#